data_bbab6b17921530d0c178868f632d6cc2
#
_entry.id   bbab6b17921530d0c178868f632d6cc2
#
_cell.length_a   1.000
_cell.length_b   1.000
_cell.length_c   1.000
_cell.angle_alpha   90.00
_cell.angle_beta   90.00
_cell.angle_gamma   90.00
#
_symmetry.space_group_name_H-M   'P 1'
#
loop_
_entity.id
_entity.type
_entity.pdbx_description
1 polymer ?
#
loop_
_entity_poly.entity_id
_entity_poly.type
_entity_poly.pdbx_seq_one_letter_code
_entity_poly.pdbx_strand_id
1 'polypeptide(L)'
;MPVDSPRAPAGRGRKPAWLKRRAPAPRQYRATGALLDELDLHTVCREARCPNKSECYASGTATFLILGDVCTRACRFCAVEGQGGSKGVCALDPDEPRRVAEAARRLGLRHVVITSVTRDDLPDGGAALFAAAIAAVRAAAPEATVEVLIPDLGGDETALRVVLAARPDVLNHNLETVPRLYPDVRPQARYERSLELLARAAEWARTPEASPAPPIGTMSSPDAAGTTASARPLVKTGLMVGLGETVDEVGEALADAASAGVDAVTIGQYLQPQAGCLPVARYVTPEEFGDYERRGAALGLTVVAAPFVRSSYRAGELLERDR
;
A
#
# COMPACT_ATOMS: atom_id res chain seq x y z
N MET A 1 32.30 30.03 -1.60
CA MET A 1 32.12 28.87 -0.71
C MET A 1 31.87 27.66 -1.59
N PRO A 2 32.68 26.61 -1.64
CA PRO A 2 32.40 25.46 -2.47
C PRO A 2 31.20 24.70 -1.90
N VAL A 3 30.18 24.50 -2.73
CA VAL A 3 29.04 23.62 -2.45
C VAL A 3 29.56 22.18 -2.42
N ASP A 4 29.38 21.53 -1.28
CA ASP A 4 29.74 20.15 -1.06
C ASP A 4 28.95 19.24 -2.03
N SER A 5 29.65 18.59 -2.93
CA SER A 5 29.06 17.64 -3.88
C SER A 5 28.51 16.44 -3.11
N PRO A 6 27.35 15.87 -3.48
CA PRO A 6 26.81 14.70 -2.79
C PRO A 6 27.81 13.55 -2.88
N ARG A 7 28.18 12.99 -1.72
CA ARG A 7 29.02 11.81 -1.58
C ARG A 7 28.52 10.70 -2.49
N ALA A 8 29.43 10.13 -3.25
CA ALA A 8 29.20 8.97 -4.09
C ALA A 8 28.46 7.84 -3.33
N PRO A 9 27.57 7.05 -4.00
CA PRO A 9 26.82 5.99 -3.36
C PRO A 9 27.78 5.02 -2.68
N ALA A 10 27.54 4.74 -1.41
CA ALA A 10 28.25 3.71 -0.66
C ALA A 10 28.13 2.40 -1.43
N GLY A 11 29.24 1.95 -2.01
CA GLY A 11 29.33 0.71 -2.77
C GLY A 11 28.70 -0.44 -2.00
N ARG A 12 28.29 -1.52 -2.67
CA ARG A 12 27.61 -2.74 -2.18
C ARG A 12 28.12 -3.22 -0.81
N GLY A 13 27.83 -2.42 0.21
CA GLY A 13 28.18 -2.72 1.60
C GLY A 13 27.37 -3.92 2.08
N ARG A 14 28.00 -4.76 2.87
CA ARG A 14 27.35 -5.91 3.52
C ARG A 14 26.16 -5.41 4.35
N LYS A 15 24.94 -5.94 4.13
CA LYS A 15 23.74 -5.58 4.90
C LYS A 15 24.04 -5.65 6.40
N PRO A 16 23.71 -4.62 7.19
CA PRO A 16 23.94 -4.61 8.64
C PRO A 16 23.15 -5.73 9.34
N ALA A 17 23.51 -6.01 10.60
CA ALA A 17 22.96 -7.16 11.34
C ALA A 17 21.43 -7.11 11.49
N TRP A 18 20.87 -5.92 11.69
CA TRP A 18 19.41 -5.72 11.85
C TRP A 18 18.60 -5.92 10.56
N LEU A 19 19.26 -6.01 9.41
CA LEU A 19 18.65 -6.36 8.12
C LEU A 19 18.80 -7.84 7.75
N LYS A 20 19.13 -8.69 8.71
CA LYS A 20 19.21 -10.14 8.51
C LYS A 20 17.97 -10.80 9.12
N ARG A 21 17.29 -11.65 8.35
CA ARG A 21 16.16 -12.47 8.82
C ARG A 21 16.43 -13.94 8.59
N ARG A 22 15.87 -14.79 9.46
CA ARG A 22 15.80 -16.24 9.25
C ARG A 22 14.68 -16.55 8.27
N ALA A 23 14.92 -17.48 7.36
CA ALA A 23 13.87 -17.97 6.48
C ALA A 23 12.86 -18.81 7.32
N PRO A 24 11.55 -18.62 7.13
CA PRO A 24 10.53 -19.43 7.81
C PRO A 24 10.48 -20.86 7.26
N ALA A 25 9.72 -21.73 7.96
CA ALA A 25 9.55 -23.13 7.56
C ALA A 25 8.91 -23.28 6.17
N PRO A 26 9.42 -24.15 5.28
CA PRO A 26 9.01 -24.21 3.89
C PRO A 26 7.55 -24.61 3.62
N ARG A 27 6.91 -25.35 4.53
CA ARG A 27 5.59 -26.00 4.28
C ARG A 27 4.44 -24.99 4.16
N GLN A 28 4.33 -24.05 5.12
CA GLN A 28 3.25 -23.03 5.12
C GLN A 28 3.40 -22.04 3.97
N TYR A 29 4.63 -21.63 3.69
CA TYR A 29 4.97 -20.78 2.54
C TYR A 29 4.45 -21.36 1.22
N ARG A 30 4.59 -22.68 1.02
CA ARG A 30 4.16 -23.37 -0.20
C ARG A 30 2.65 -23.42 -0.35
N ALA A 31 1.91 -23.63 0.75
CA ALA A 31 0.45 -23.73 0.71
C ALA A 31 -0.21 -22.44 0.22
N THR A 32 0.20 -21.30 0.80
CA THR A 32 -0.31 -19.99 0.34
C THR A 32 0.05 -19.73 -1.12
N GLY A 33 1.30 -20.05 -1.52
CA GLY A 33 1.72 -19.89 -2.91
C GLY A 33 0.89 -20.74 -3.88
N ALA A 34 0.65 -22.01 -3.57
CA ALA A 34 -0.13 -22.92 -4.41
C ALA A 34 -1.59 -22.45 -4.57
N LEU A 35 -2.20 -21.93 -3.49
CA LEU A 35 -3.55 -21.38 -3.56
C LEU A 35 -3.64 -20.16 -4.47
N LEU A 36 -2.66 -19.26 -4.39
CA LEU A 36 -2.61 -18.09 -5.26
C LEU A 36 -2.41 -18.48 -6.73
N ASP A 37 -1.60 -19.50 -7.00
CA ASP A 37 -1.40 -20.04 -8.35
C ASP A 37 -2.67 -20.72 -8.88
N GLU A 38 -3.37 -21.51 -8.04
CA GLU A 38 -4.65 -22.15 -8.38
C GLU A 38 -5.72 -21.13 -8.78
N LEU A 39 -5.75 -19.99 -8.10
CA LEU A 39 -6.73 -18.92 -8.31
C LEU A 39 -6.27 -17.89 -9.34
N ASP A 40 -5.12 -18.07 -9.97
CA ASP A 40 -4.52 -17.12 -10.91
C ASP A 40 -4.50 -15.68 -10.35
N LEU A 41 -3.91 -15.53 -9.16
CA LEU A 41 -3.85 -14.25 -8.45
C LEU A 41 -2.42 -13.72 -8.35
N HIS A 42 -2.27 -12.45 -8.67
CA HIS A 42 -1.04 -11.69 -8.44
C HIS A 42 -0.95 -11.14 -7.02
N THR A 43 0.27 -10.96 -6.52
CA THR A 43 0.53 -10.35 -5.22
C THR A 43 1.73 -9.42 -5.28
N VAL A 44 1.66 -8.28 -4.58
CA VAL A 44 2.84 -7.41 -4.35
C VAL A 44 4.00 -8.19 -3.73
N CYS A 45 3.70 -9.20 -2.93
CA CYS A 45 4.71 -10.05 -2.31
C CYS A 45 5.61 -10.75 -3.34
N ARG A 46 5.06 -11.11 -4.52
CA ARG A 46 5.81 -11.71 -5.63
C ARG A 46 6.35 -10.63 -6.57
N GLU A 47 5.47 -9.81 -7.12
CA GLU A 47 5.78 -8.87 -8.20
C GLU A 47 6.77 -7.79 -7.75
N ALA A 48 6.60 -7.23 -6.54
CA ALA A 48 7.52 -6.26 -5.98
C ALA A 48 8.72 -6.88 -5.23
N ARG A 49 8.90 -8.23 -5.28
CA ARG A 49 9.99 -8.95 -4.61
C ARG A 49 10.14 -8.60 -3.13
N CYS A 50 9.01 -8.55 -2.43
CA CYS A 50 8.94 -8.13 -1.04
C CYS A 50 9.84 -8.99 -0.12
N PRO A 51 10.69 -8.39 0.73
CA PRO A 51 11.55 -9.15 1.64
C PRO A 51 10.78 -9.92 2.72
N ASN A 52 9.51 -9.56 2.96
CA ASN A 52 8.65 -10.18 3.96
C ASN A 52 7.83 -11.36 3.40
N LYS A 53 7.87 -11.60 2.08
CA LYS A 53 7.03 -12.62 1.41
C LYS A 53 7.01 -13.97 2.14
N SER A 54 8.18 -14.45 2.51
CA SER A 54 8.30 -15.77 3.15
C SER A 54 7.60 -15.83 4.52
N GLU A 55 7.67 -14.76 5.31
CA GLU A 55 7.01 -14.64 6.61
C GLU A 55 5.50 -14.49 6.44
N CYS A 56 5.05 -13.57 5.59
CA CYS A 56 3.64 -13.35 5.30
C CYS A 56 2.96 -14.63 4.78
N TYR A 57 3.56 -15.31 3.81
CA TYR A 57 3.02 -16.55 3.27
C TYR A 57 3.01 -17.68 4.31
N ALA A 58 4.00 -17.74 5.20
CA ALA A 58 4.02 -18.72 6.29
C ALA A 58 2.92 -18.46 7.33
N SER A 59 2.50 -17.22 7.50
CA SER A 59 1.37 -16.83 8.36
C SER A 59 0.01 -16.85 7.63
N GLY A 60 -0.03 -17.30 6.36
CA GLY A 60 -1.26 -17.35 5.57
C GLY A 60 -1.74 -15.98 5.09
N THR A 61 -0.86 -14.96 5.05
CA THR A 61 -1.21 -13.61 4.62
C THR A 61 -0.59 -13.25 3.27
N ALA A 62 -1.33 -12.50 2.45
CA ALA A 62 -0.86 -11.97 1.18
C ALA A 62 -1.48 -10.57 0.93
N THR A 63 -0.76 -9.72 0.18
CA THR A 63 -1.32 -8.48 -0.35
C THR A 63 -1.66 -8.72 -1.81
N PHE A 64 -2.95 -8.74 -2.11
CA PHE A 64 -3.44 -8.99 -3.46
C PHE A 64 -3.10 -7.81 -4.37
N LEU A 65 -2.63 -8.10 -5.57
CA LEU A 65 -2.34 -7.12 -6.62
C LEU A 65 -3.37 -7.33 -7.73
N ILE A 66 -4.30 -6.38 -7.87
CA ILE A 66 -5.35 -6.42 -8.89
C ILE A 66 -5.00 -5.55 -10.11
N LEU A 67 -5.81 -5.62 -11.16
CA LEU A 67 -5.64 -4.90 -12.42
C LEU A 67 -4.46 -5.44 -13.28
N GLY A 68 -4.02 -6.67 -12.99
CA GLY A 68 -2.92 -7.33 -13.66
C GLY A 68 -1.55 -7.12 -13.03
N ASP A 69 -0.49 -7.47 -13.77
CA ASP A 69 0.91 -7.50 -13.31
C ASP A 69 1.82 -6.47 -14.01
N VAL A 70 1.27 -5.65 -14.93
CA VAL A 70 1.99 -4.60 -15.65
C VAL A 70 1.45 -3.22 -15.30
N CYS A 71 2.35 -2.36 -14.79
CA CYS A 71 2.02 -0.99 -14.39
C CYS A 71 2.22 -0.01 -15.55
N THR A 72 1.36 0.99 -15.68
CA THR A 72 1.55 2.07 -16.66
C THR A 72 2.67 3.05 -16.29
N ARG A 73 3.18 2.96 -15.05
CA ARG A 73 4.26 3.82 -14.54
C ARG A 73 5.55 3.05 -14.30
N ALA A 74 6.66 3.78 -14.21
CA ALA A 74 8.00 3.24 -14.03
C ALA A 74 8.68 3.85 -12.79
N CYS A 75 8.10 3.62 -11.61
CA CYS A 75 8.72 4.02 -10.34
C CYS A 75 10.05 3.30 -10.14
N ARG A 76 11.14 4.05 -9.98
CA ARG A 76 12.50 3.49 -10.00
C ARG A 76 12.88 2.65 -8.77
N PHE A 77 12.02 2.60 -7.77
CA PHE A 77 12.16 1.71 -6.60
C PHE A 77 11.45 0.38 -6.76
N CYS A 78 10.51 0.27 -7.71
CA CYS A 78 9.57 -0.84 -7.82
C CYS A 78 10.09 -1.93 -8.78
N ALA A 79 9.85 -3.20 -8.43
CA ALA A 79 10.19 -4.34 -9.29
C ALA A 79 8.99 -4.87 -10.09
N VAL A 80 7.80 -4.31 -9.89
CA VAL A 80 6.65 -4.61 -10.76
C VAL A 80 6.98 -4.17 -12.18
N GLU A 81 6.63 -4.97 -13.18
CA GLU A 81 6.91 -4.66 -14.57
C GLU A 81 6.18 -3.38 -14.98
N GLY A 82 6.95 -2.38 -15.48
CA GLY A 82 6.42 -1.10 -15.95
C GLY A 82 6.14 -1.10 -17.44
N GLN A 83 5.41 -0.11 -17.90
CA GLN A 83 5.16 0.14 -19.32
C GLN A 83 6.49 0.32 -20.06
N GLY A 84 6.72 -0.50 -21.07
CA GLY A 84 8.00 -0.61 -21.78
C GLY A 84 8.78 -1.89 -21.50
N GLY A 85 8.28 -2.72 -20.58
CA GLY A 85 8.73 -4.10 -20.41
C GLY A 85 8.31 -5.02 -21.57
N SER A 86 8.59 -6.30 -21.43
CA SER A 86 8.31 -7.30 -22.48
C SER A 86 6.82 -7.60 -22.64
N LYS A 87 6.00 -7.32 -21.63
CA LYS A 87 4.56 -7.55 -21.61
C LYS A 87 3.80 -6.25 -21.83
N GLY A 88 2.72 -6.30 -22.60
CA GLY A 88 1.74 -5.22 -22.68
C GLY A 88 0.81 -5.21 -21.47
N VAL A 89 0.14 -4.08 -21.25
CA VAL A 89 -0.91 -3.97 -20.23
C VAL A 89 -2.06 -4.91 -20.61
N CYS A 90 -2.47 -5.77 -19.69
CA CYS A 90 -3.54 -6.75 -19.94
C CYS A 90 -4.94 -6.11 -19.90
N ALA A 91 -5.91 -6.76 -20.55
CA ALA A 91 -7.31 -6.43 -20.39
C ALA A 91 -7.75 -6.66 -18.94
N LEU A 92 -8.78 -5.92 -18.50
CA LEU A 92 -9.37 -6.13 -17.18
C LEU A 92 -10.03 -7.52 -17.12
N ASP A 93 -9.83 -8.18 -16.01
CA ASP A 93 -10.52 -9.43 -15.71
C ASP A 93 -11.68 -9.14 -14.71
N PRO A 94 -12.94 -9.23 -15.17
CA PRO A 94 -14.10 -8.98 -14.32
C PRO A 94 -14.27 -10.00 -13.20
N ASP A 95 -13.61 -11.17 -13.30
CA ASP A 95 -13.68 -12.28 -12.32
C ASP A 95 -12.61 -12.14 -11.21
N GLU A 96 -11.64 -11.25 -11.37
CA GLU A 96 -10.55 -11.05 -10.40
C GLU A 96 -11.07 -10.73 -8.98
N PRO A 97 -12.08 -9.86 -8.77
CA PRO A 97 -12.67 -9.59 -7.45
C PRO A 97 -13.20 -10.86 -6.75
N ARG A 98 -13.87 -11.74 -7.50
CA ARG A 98 -14.39 -13.00 -6.97
C ARG A 98 -13.26 -13.95 -6.54
N ARG A 99 -12.18 -14.03 -7.31
CA ARG A 99 -11.02 -14.87 -6.98
C ARG A 99 -10.26 -14.34 -5.77
N VAL A 100 -10.14 -13.01 -5.62
CA VAL A 100 -9.56 -12.38 -4.42
C VAL A 100 -10.39 -12.73 -3.18
N ALA A 101 -11.72 -12.62 -3.27
CA ALA A 101 -12.63 -12.97 -2.18
C ALA A 101 -12.54 -14.45 -1.79
N GLU A 102 -12.46 -15.35 -2.77
CA GLU A 102 -12.28 -16.79 -2.54
C GLU A 102 -10.93 -17.09 -1.86
N ALA A 103 -9.85 -16.42 -2.28
CA ALA A 103 -8.55 -16.56 -1.63
C ALA A 103 -8.61 -16.08 -0.17
N ALA A 104 -9.22 -14.94 0.10
CA ALA A 104 -9.39 -14.39 1.44
C ALA A 104 -10.15 -15.37 2.35
N ARG A 105 -11.25 -15.94 1.86
CA ARG A 105 -12.05 -16.94 2.55
C ARG A 105 -11.26 -18.23 2.83
N ARG A 106 -10.56 -18.78 1.83
CA ARG A 106 -9.81 -20.05 1.97
C ARG A 106 -8.58 -19.90 2.85
N LEU A 107 -7.95 -18.73 2.89
CA LEU A 107 -6.85 -18.41 3.79
C LEU A 107 -7.32 -18.05 5.21
N GLY A 108 -8.63 -17.84 5.41
CA GLY A 108 -9.19 -17.43 6.69
C GLY A 108 -8.67 -16.06 7.16
N LEU A 109 -8.52 -15.12 6.23
CA LEU A 109 -7.95 -13.81 6.54
C LEU A 109 -8.90 -12.99 7.41
N ARG A 110 -8.38 -12.41 8.47
CA ARG A 110 -9.09 -11.43 9.31
C ARG A 110 -8.86 -9.99 8.85
N HIS A 111 -7.82 -9.77 8.04
CA HIS A 111 -7.49 -8.50 7.42
C HIS A 111 -7.01 -8.74 5.99
N VAL A 112 -7.72 -8.16 5.02
CA VAL A 112 -7.46 -8.34 3.59
C VAL A 112 -6.88 -7.05 3.03
N VAL A 113 -5.69 -7.11 2.45
CA VAL A 113 -5.07 -5.97 1.79
C VAL A 113 -5.13 -6.14 0.28
N ILE A 114 -5.74 -5.18 -0.41
CA ILE A 114 -5.89 -5.13 -1.85
C ILE A 114 -5.14 -3.90 -2.37
N THR A 115 -4.26 -4.10 -3.33
CA THR A 115 -3.60 -3.02 -4.06
C THR A 115 -3.63 -3.29 -5.55
N SER A 116 -3.16 -2.37 -6.35
CA SER A 116 -3.11 -2.52 -7.80
C SER A 116 -1.80 -2.05 -8.40
N VAL A 117 -1.56 -2.43 -9.65
CA VAL A 117 -0.71 -1.65 -10.54
C VAL A 117 -1.41 -0.33 -10.87
N THR A 118 -0.65 0.72 -11.26
CA THR A 118 -1.29 1.92 -11.80
C THR A 118 -1.77 1.65 -13.23
N ARG A 119 -2.98 2.12 -13.54
CA ARG A 119 -3.66 1.96 -14.82
C ARG A 119 -4.13 3.33 -15.33
N ASP A 120 -3.16 4.22 -15.65
CA ASP A 120 -3.44 5.54 -16.25
C ASP A 120 -4.12 5.44 -17.63
N ASP A 121 -4.18 4.24 -18.20
CA ASP A 121 -4.90 3.90 -19.42
C ASP A 121 -6.42 3.71 -19.22
N LEU A 122 -6.87 3.55 -17.98
CA LEU A 122 -8.29 3.41 -17.64
C LEU A 122 -8.90 4.75 -17.25
N PRO A 123 -10.12 5.05 -17.68
CA PRO A 123 -10.78 6.33 -17.37
C PRO A 123 -10.93 6.61 -15.87
N ASP A 124 -11.10 5.56 -15.05
CA ASP A 124 -11.29 5.64 -13.60
C ASP A 124 -10.05 5.19 -12.81
N GLY A 125 -8.92 4.93 -13.50
CA GLY A 125 -7.71 4.40 -12.88
C GLY A 125 -7.89 3.03 -12.20
N GLY A 126 -9.02 2.34 -12.45
CA GLY A 126 -9.38 1.05 -11.86
C GLY A 126 -10.22 1.13 -10.59
N ALA A 127 -10.76 2.29 -10.25
CA ALA A 127 -11.56 2.51 -9.03
C ALA A 127 -12.76 1.57 -8.93
N ALA A 128 -13.46 1.30 -10.04
CA ALA A 128 -14.59 0.39 -10.07
C ALA A 128 -14.21 -1.05 -9.68
N LEU A 129 -13.01 -1.51 -10.09
CA LEU A 129 -12.55 -2.85 -9.73
C LEU A 129 -12.15 -2.94 -8.24
N PHE A 130 -11.58 -1.88 -7.66
CA PHE A 130 -11.38 -1.79 -6.21
C PHE A 130 -12.72 -1.91 -5.45
N ALA A 131 -13.73 -1.16 -5.87
CA ALA A 131 -15.05 -1.22 -5.25
C ALA A 131 -15.67 -2.62 -5.35
N ALA A 132 -15.57 -3.27 -6.52
CA ALA A 132 -16.03 -4.63 -6.72
C ALA A 132 -15.28 -5.64 -5.82
N ALA A 133 -13.96 -5.48 -5.67
CA ALA A 133 -13.13 -6.36 -4.83
C ALA A 133 -13.49 -6.20 -3.34
N ILE A 134 -13.70 -4.97 -2.85
CA ILE A 134 -14.17 -4.71 -1.49
C ILE A 134 -15.52 -5.42 -1.25
N ALA A 135 -16.48 -5.23 -2.14
CA ALA A 135 -17.80 -5.83 -2.02
C ALA A 135 -17.74 -7.37 -2.03
N ALA A 136 -16.94 -7.96 -2.92
CA ALA A 136 -16.76 -9.41 -3.01
C ALA A 136 -16.12 -10.00 -1.74
N VAL A 137 -15.09 -9.34 -1.19
CA VAL A 137 -14.45 -9.78 0.06
C VAL A 137 -15.42 -9.69 1.23
N ARG A 138 -16.17 -8.60 1.37
CA ARG A 138 -17.18 -8.47 2.43
C ARG A 138 -18.26 -9.55 2.38
N ALA A 139 -18.69 -9.94 1.17
CA ALA A 139 -19.65 -11.01 0.99
C ALA A 139 -19.10 -12.40 1.36
N ALA A 140 -17.80 -12.67 1.04
CA ALA A 140 -17.19 -13.99 1.24
C ALA A 140 -16.53 -14.17 2.62
N ALA A 141 -16.11 -13.07 3.27
CA ALA A 141 -15.43 -13.02 4.55
C ALA A 141 -15.92 -11.82 5.39
N PRO A 142 -17.17 -11.84 5.88
CA PRO A 142 -17.83 -10.69 6.51
C PRO A 142 -17.13 -10.18 7.78
N GLU A 143 -16.39 -11.06 8.49
CA GLU A 143 -15.62 -10.70 9.68
C GLU A 143 -14.25 -10.07 9.36
N ALA A 144 -13.84 -10.09 8.08
CA ALA A 144 -12.55 -9.55 7.68
C ALA A 144 -12.64 -8.03 7.46
N THR A 145 -11.67 -7.30 8.00
CA THR A 145 -11.46 -5.90 7.62
C THR A 145 -10.76 -5.81 6.26
N VAL A 146 -11.06 -4.77 5.50
CA VAL A 146 -10.54 -4.55 4.14
C VAL A 146 -9.71 -3.27 4.10
N GLU A 147 -8.44 -3.40 3.79
CA GLU A 147 -7.54 -2.28 3.46
C GLU A 147 -7.34 -2.22 1.94
N VAL A 148 -7.44 -1.01 1.39
CA VAL A 148 -7.06 -0.77 -0.01
C VAL A 148 -5.86 0.17 -0.06
N LEU A 149 -4.81 -0.23 -0.80
CA LEU A 149 -3.67 0.63 -1.14
C LEU A 149 -3.82 1.06 -2.60
N ILE A 150 -4.34 2.27 -2.79
CA ILE A 150 -4.69 2.79 -4.12
C ILE A 150 -3.55 3.62 -4.75
N PRO A 151 -3.46 3.68 -6.10
CA PRO A 151 -2.63 4.67 -6.79
C PRO A 151 -3.23 6.07 -6.61
N ASP A 152 -2.59 7.10 -7.16
CA ASP A 152 -3.10 8.48 -7.09
C ASP A 152 -4.32 8.77 -7.98
N LEU A 153 -4.79 7.75 -8.73
CA LEU A 153 -5.94 7.82 -9.63
C LEU A 153 -5.89 9.02 -10.61
N GLY A 154 -4.67 9.48 -10.96
CA GLY A 154 -4.48 10.69 -11.77
C GLY A 154 -4.94 12.00 -11.08
N GLY A 155 -5.39 11.95 -9.83
CA GLY A 155 -6.01 13.03 -9.08
C GLY A 155 -7.52 13.14 -9.29
N ASP A 156 -8.15 12.13 -9.92
CA ASP A 156 -9.60 12.11 -10.16
C ASP A 156 -10.37 11.88 -8.84
N GLU A 157 -11.07 12.93 -8.40
CA GLU A 157 -11.90 12.89 -7.20
C GLU A 157 -13.10 11.95 -7.36
N THR A 158 -13.67 11.83 -8.56
CA THR A 158 -14.80 10.93 -8.82
C THR A 158 -14.37 9.48 -8.63
N ALA A 159 -13.21 9.11 -9.16
CA ALA A 159 -12.64 7.79 -8.97
C ALA A 159 -12.34 7.51 -7.48
N LEU A 160 -11.78 8.47 -6.74
CA LEU A 160 -11.57 8.34 -5.29
C LEU A 160 -12.89 8.11 -4.55
N ARG A 161 -13.95 8.86 -4.88
CA ARG A 161 -15.28 8.70 -4.28
C ARG A 161 -15.88 7.32 -4.53
N VAL A 162 -15.66 6.71 -5.70
CA VAL A 162 -16.10 5.33 -6.00
C VAL A 162 -15.46 4.33 -5.02
N VAL A 163 -14.16 4.45 -4.75
CA VAL A 163 -13.47 3.58 -3.79
C VAL A 163 -13.97 3.81 -2.36
N LEU A 164 -14.10 5.07 -1.94
CA LEU A 164 -14.56 5.43 -0.60
C LEU A 164 -16.02 5.00 -0.34
N ALA A 165 -16.88 5.10 -1.35
CA ALA A 165 -18.27 4.66 -1.27
C ALA A 165 -18.41 3.13 -1.06
N ALA A 166 -17.41 2.34 -1.47
CA ALA A 166 -17.35 0.90 -1.17
C ALA A 166 -16.98 0.62 0.29
N ARG A 167 -16.65 1.66 1.08
CA ARG A 167 -16.39 1.62 2.53
C ARG A 167 -15.26 0.65 2.92
N PRO A 168 -14.02 0.83 2.44
CA PRO A 168 -12.88 0.11 3.02
C PRO A 168 -12.72 0.49 4.50
N ASP A 169 -12.19 -0.42 5.32
CA ASP A 169 -11.87 -0.11 6.73
C ASP A 169 -10.60 0.75 6.83
N VAL A 170 -9.68 0.59 5.88
CA VAL A 170 -8.47 1.41 5.73
C VAL A 170 -8.33 1.85 4.28
N LEU A 171 -8.22 3.15 4.05
CA LEU A 171 -7.76 3.70 2.78
C LEU A 171 -6.30 4.11 2.92
N ASN A 172 -5.44 3.48 2.14
CA ASN A 172 -4.01 3.75 2.10
C ASN A 172 -3.61 4.29 0.72
N HIS A 173 -2.80 5.35 0.73
CA HIS A 173 -2.07 5.83 -0.44
C HIS A 173 -0.68 6.26 -0.02
N ASN A 174 0.36 5.66 -0.61
CA ASN A 174 1.73 5.91 -0.19
C ASN A 174 2.31 7.20 -0.80
N LEU A 175 2.93 8.03 0.03
CA LEU A 175 3.83 9.10 -0.42
C LEU A 175 5.15 8.55 -0.96
N GLU A 176 5.60 7.39 -0.48
CA GLU A 176 6.79 6.63 -0.84
C GLU A 176 8.10 7.32 -0.48
N THR A 177 8.26 8.62 -0.72
CA THR A 177 9.47 9.38 -0.44
C THR A 177 9.17 10.87 -0.23
N VAL A 178 10.19 11.67 0.08
CA VAL A 178 10.11 13.12 0.30
C VAL A 178 10.02 13.90 -1.01
N PRO A 179 9.47 15.13 -1.03
CA PRO A 179 9.22 15.94 -2.24
C PRO A 179 10.43 16.05 -3.17
N ARG A 180 11.60 16.37 -2.62
CA ARG A 180 12.85 16.55 -3.40
C ARG A 180 13.22 15.33 -4.23
N LEU A 181 12.90 14.13 -3.76
CA LEU A 181 13.26 12.88 -4.43
C LEU A 181 12.20 12.38 -5.43
N TYR A 182 11.03 13.00 -5.49
CA TYR A 182 9.95 12.55 -6.39
C TYR A 182 10.37 12.43 -7.85
N PRO A 183 11.06 13.44 -8.45
CA PRO A 183 11.45 13.37 -9.86
C PRO A 183 12.33 12.17 -10.20
N ASP A 184 13.19 11.76 -9.25
CA ASP A 184 14.09 10.63 -9.42
C ASP A 184 13.48 9.28 -9.04
N VAL A 185 12.62 9.24 -8.03
CA VAL A 185 12.07 8.00 -7.43
C VAL A 185 10.76 7.61 -8.10
N ARG A 186 9.89 8.59 -8.39
CA ARG A 186 8.54 8.44 -8.95
C ARG A 186 8.27 9.46 -10.06
N PRO A 187 8.96 9.43 -11.21
CA PRO A 187 8.97 10.52 -12.19
C PRO A 187 7.58 10.85 -12.77
N GLN A 188 6.60 9.95 -12.68
CA GLN A 188 5.25 10.15 -13.21
C GLN A 188 4.22 10.49 -12.11
N ALA A 189 4.64 10.50 -10.84
CA ALA A 189 3.80 10.91 -9.72
C ALA A 189 4.11 12.34 -9.28
N ARG A 190 3.22 12.93 -8.48
CA ARG A 190 3.39 14.27 -7.89
C ARG A 190 3.10 14.20 -6.40
N TYR A 191 3.98 14.78 -5.60
CA TYR A 191 3.86 14.77 -4.13
C TYR A 191 2.58 15.47 -3.68
N GLU A 192 2.31 16.65 -4.23
CA GLU A 192 1.14 17.46 -3.90
C GLU A 192 -0.16 16.73 -4.25
N ARG A 193 -0.21 16.01 -5.39
CA ARG A 193 -1.37 15.20 -5.77
C ARG A 193 -1.63 14.08 -4.75
N SER A 194 -0.57 13.44 -4.26
CA SER A 194 -0.68 12.39 -3.25
C SER A 194 -1.22 12.94 -1.93
N LEU A 195 -0.73 14.11 -1.48
CA LEU A 195 -1.26 14.79 -0.30
C LEU A 195 -2.71 15.24 -0.47
N GLU A 196 -3.06 15.78 -1.64
CA GLU A 196 -4.43 16.21 -1.95
C GLU A 196 -5.40 15.03 -1.92
N LEU A 197 -5.02 13.86 -2.47
CA LEU A 197 -5.81 12.65 -2.39
C LEU A 197 -6.04 12.22 -0.94
N LEU A 198 -4.98 12.20 -0.12
CA LEU A 198 -5.06 11.86 1.29
C LEU A 198 -5.96 12.84 2.07
N ALA A 199 -5.83 14.15 1.79
CA ALA A 199 -6.67 15.17 2.42
C ALA A 199 -8.16 14.99 2.08
N ARG A 200 -8.49 14.73 0.81
CA ARG A 200 -9.86 14.44 0.37
C ARG A 200 -10.41 13.17 1.01
N ALA A 201 -9.58 12.12 1.12
CA ALA A 201 -9.98 10.88 1.79
C ALA A 201 -10.26 11.12 3.28
N ALA A 202 -9.43 11.91 3.96
CA ALA A 202 -9.60 12.25 5.37
C ALA A 202 -10.83 13.16 5.60
N GLU A 203 -11.12 14.10 4.70
CA GLU A 203 -12.32 14.91 4.73
C GLU A 203 -13.57 14.05 4.58
N TRP A 204 -13.58 13.16 3.57
CA TRP A 204 -14.69 12.23 3.36
C TRP A 204 -14.89 11.31 4.59
N ALA A 205 -13.82 10.81 5.19
CA ALA A 205 -13.90 9.98 6.39
C ALA A 205 -14.55 10.70 7.58
N ARG A 206 -14.42 12.02 7.67
CA ARG A 206 -15.05 12.84 8.74
C ARG A 206 -16.52 13.20 8.48
N THR A 207 -16.98 13.12 7.21
CA THR A 207 -18.35 13.51 6.81
C THR A 207 -19.06 12.36 6.08
N PRO A 208 -19.31 11.22 6.74
CA PRO A 208 -19.88 10.03 6.08
C PRO A 208 -21.30 10.19 5.55
N GLU A 209 -22.03 11.21 5.99
CA GLU A 209 -23.44 11.46 5.58
C GLU A 209 -23.57 12.09 4.18
N ALA A 210 -22.48 12.60 3.61
CA ALA A 210 -22.49 13.28 2.31
C ALA A 210 -22.40 12.33 1.09
N SER A 211 -22.30 11.03 1.28
CA SER A 211 -22.14 10.08 0.18
C SER A 211 -23.46 9.34 -0.11
N PRO A 212 -24.20 9.70 -1.18
CA PRO A 212 -25.28 8.84 -1.67
C PRO A 212 -24.67 7.49 -2.07
N ALA A 213 -25.29 6.39 -1.64
CA ALA A 213 -24.95 5.07 -2.13
C ALA A 213 -24.97 5.09 -3.67
N PRO A 214 -23.95 4.54 -4.36
CA PRO A 214 -24.00 4.45 -5.82
C PRO A 214 -25.23 3.64 -6.22
N PRO A 215 -25.88 3.95 -7.35
CA PRO A 215 -26.96 3.14 -7.86
C PRO A 215 -26.37 1.79 -8.32
N ILE A 216 -26.30 0.85 -7.41
CA ILE A 216 -26.01 -0.55 -7.74
C ILE A 216 -27.30 -1.09 -8.34
N GLY A 217 -27.20 -1.56 -9.58
CA GLY A 217 -28.27 -2.32 -10.22
C GLY A 217 -28.78 -3.40 -9.27
N THR A 218 -30.04 -3.30 -8.95
CA THR A 218 -30.89 -4.17 -8.16
C THR A 218 -30.39 -5.62 -7.99
N MET A 219 -29.89 -5.94 -6.80
CA MET A 219 -30.08 -7.24 -6.15
C MET A 219 -30.36 -6.99 -4.67
N SER A 220 -31.65 -6.99 -4.36
CA SER A 220 -32.17 -6.88 -3.00
C SER A 220 -31.89 -8.18 -2.24
N SER A 221 -31.18 -8.08 -1.12
CA SER A 221 -31.33 -9.02 -0.01
C SER A 221 -31.31 -8.21 1.28
N PRO A 222 -32.40 -8.21 2.03
CA PRO A 222 -32.51 -7.49 3.29
C PRO A 222 -32.15 -8.43 4.43
N ASP A 223 -30.86 -8.61 4.76
CA ASP A 223 -30.45 -9.23 6.04
C ASP A 223 -28.93 -9.18 6.23
N ALA A 224 -28.37 -7.96 6.27
CA ALA A 224 -26.97 -7.76 6.69
C ALA A 224 -26.92 -6.82 7.91
N ALA A 225 -27.69 -7.18 8.93
CA ALA A 225 -27.55 -6.59 10.25
C ALA A 225 -26.52 -7.39 11.02
N GLY A 226 -25.25 -6.94 11.07
CA GLY A 226 -24.22 -7.59 11.89
C GLY A 226 -22.77 -7.25 11.59
N THR A 227 -22.47 -6.30 10.70
CA THR A 227 -21.07 -5.96 10.45
C THR A 227 -20.68 -4.73 11.29
N THR A 228 -19.77 -4.88 12.23
CA THR A 228 -19.09 -3.78 12.92
C THR A 228 -18.12 -3.09 11.97
N ALA A 229 -18.62 -2.48 10.89
CA ALA A 229 -17.82 -1.59 10.09
C ALA A 229 -17.38 -0.42 10.98
N SER A 230 -16.10 -0.09 10.98
CA SER A 230 -15.59 1.13 11.63
C SER A 230 -16.45 2.31 11.18
N ALA A 231 -16.80 3.22 12.10
CA ALA A 231 -17.67 4.34 11.80
C ALA A 231 -17.09 5.24 10.68
N ARG A 232 -15.77 5.23 10.50
CA ARG A 232 -15.04 5.91 9.41
C ARG A 232 -13.83 5.08 8.96
N PRO A 233 -13.41 5.14 7.68
CA PRO A 233 -12.16 4.52 7.27
C PRO A 233 -10.97 5.22 7.91
N LEU A 234 -9.97 4.44 8.32
CA LEU A 234 -8.67 4.95 8.72
C LEU A 234 -7.90 5.37 7.47
N VAL A 235 -7.38 6.60 7.44
CA VAL A 235 -6.57 7.10 6.33
C VAL A 235 -5.09 6.91 6.65
N LYS A 236 -4.38 6.24 5.75
CA LYS A 236 -3.02 5.79 5.97
C LYS A 236 -2.10 6.17 4.82
N THR A 237 -0.83 6.40 5.14
CA THR A 237 0.22 6.56 4.15
C THR A 237 1.48 5.77 4.50
N GLY A 238 2.43 5.70 3.57
CA GLY A 238 3.70 5.02 3.77
C GLY A 238 4.87 5.75 3.13
N LEU A 239 6.02 5.66 3.80
CA LEU A 239 7.30 6.19 3.34
C LEU A 239 8.36 5.09 3.33
N MET A 240 9.25 5.16 2.37
CA MET A 240 10.50 4.40 2.37
C MET A 240 11.66 5.34 2.68
N VAL A 241 12.57 4.89 3.54
CA VAL A 241 13.79 5.62 3.89
C VAL A 241 15.04 4.87 3.43
N GLY A 242 16.12 5.60 3.13
CA GLY A 242 17.34 5.07 2.57
C GLY A 242 17.49 5.30 1.06
N LEU A 243 16.72 6.23 0.49
CA LEU A 243 16.78 6.67 -0.91
C LEU A 243 17.64 7.94 -1.09
N GLY A 244 18.05 8.60 0.02
CA GLY A 244 18.88 9.82 0.02
C GLY A 244 18.20 11.02 0.67
N GLU A 245 17.07 10.81 1.32
CA GLU A 245 16.39 11.78 2.17
C GLU A 245 17.20 12.07 3.44
N THR A 246 17.01 13.25 4.00
CA THR A 246 17.45 13.62 5.34
C THR A 246 16.39 13.29 6.40
N VAL A 247 16.81 13.26 7.68
CA VAL A 247 15.88 13.06 8.81
C VAL A 247 14.84 14.20 8.90
N ASP A 248 15.26 15.41 8.57
CA ASP A 248 14.37 16.57 8.63
C ASP A 248 13.35 16.57 7.49
N GLU A 249 13.74 16.19 6.27
CA GLU A 249 12.80 16.00 5.17
C GLU A 249 11.73 14.93 5.46
N VAL A 250 12.10 13.86 6.17
CA VAL A 250 11.10 12.87 6.63
C VAL A 250 10.19 13.49 7.69
N GLY A 251 10.74 14.33 8.58
CA GLY A 251 9.95 15.09 9.56
C GLY A 251 8.94 16.04 8.91
N GLU A 252 9.35 16.75 7.84
CA GLU A 252 8.48 17.61 7.04
C GLU A 252 7.37 16.79 6.36
N ALA A 253 7.69 15.64 5.77
CA ALA A 253 6.70 14.76 5.16
C ALA A 253 5.70 14.18 6.18
N LEU A 254 6.11 13.96 7.43
CA LEU A 254 5.20 13.61 8.52
C LEU A 254 4.27 14.77 8.89
N ALA A 255 4.78 16.00 8.94
CA ALA A 255 3.97 17.18 9.19
C ALA A 255 2.95 17.44 8.07
N ASP A 256 3.34 17.24 6.81
CA ASP A 256 2.46 17.31 5.64
C ASP A 256 1.34 16.27 5.74
N ALA A 257 1.69 15.01 6.09
CA ALA A 257 0.71 13.94 6.28
C ALA A 257 -0.29 14.24 7.41
N ALA A 258 0.20 14.78 8.55
CA ALA A 258 -0.65 15.21 9.65
C ALA A 258 -1.59 16.33 9.22
N SER A 259 -1.09 17.32 8.49
CA SER A 259 -1.87 18.46 7.96
C SER A 259 -2.93 17.99 6.94
N ALA A 260 -2.64 16.94 6.18
CA ALA A 260 -3.60 16.30 5.29
C ALA A 260 -4.65 15.45 6.03
N GLY A 261 -4.55 15.31 7.34
CA GLY A 261 -5.50 14.55 8.17
C GLY A 261 -5.33 13.03 8.11
N VAL A 262 -4.13 12.56 7.79
CA VAL A 262 -3.75 11.15 7.86
C VAL A 262 -3.78 10.67 9.31
N ASP A 263 -4.26 9.47 9.56
CA ASP A 263 -4.32 8.86 10.90
C ASP A 263 -3.03 8.07 11.21
N ALA A 264 -2.50 7.34 10.20
CA ALA A 264 -1.37 6.45 10.41
C ALA A 264 -0.32 6.52 9.29
N VAL A 265 0.96 6.38 9.67
CA VAL A 265 2.09 6.35 8.75
C VAL A 265 2.95 5.12 8.98
N THR A 266 3.30 4.42 7.91
CA THR A 266 4.29 3.33 7.95
C THR A 266 5.61 3.79 7.35
N ILE A 267 6.74 3.54 8.04
CA ILE A 267 8.08 3.90 7.54
C ILE A 267 8.96 2.66 7.51
N GLY A 268 9.45 2.29 6.32
CA GLY A 268 10.29 1.12 6.11
C GLY A 268 11.60 1.41 5.39
N GLN A 269 12.64 0.61 5.63
CA GLN A 269 13.88 0.70 4.88
C GLN A 269 13.67 0.32 3.41
N TYR A 270 14.06 1.18 2.50
CA TYR A 270 14.19 0.82 1.10
C TYR A 270 15.26 -0.29 0.93
N LEU A 271 14.89 -1.34 0.25
CA LEU A 271 15.80 -2.42 -0.13
C LEU A 271 15.70 -2.62 -1.64
N GLN A 272 16.78 -2.41 -2.36
CA GLN A 272 16.82 -2.58 -3.82
C GLN A 272 16.31 -3.97 -4.21
N PRO A 273 15.16 -4.08 -4.91
CA PRO A 273 14.56 -5.39 -5.20
C PRO A 273 15.25 -6.10 -6.37
N GLN A 274 15.80 -5.34 -7.33
CA GLN A 274 16.52 -5.86 -8.49
C GLN A 274 17.53 -4.85 -9.03
N ALA A 275 18.44 -5.28 -9.91
CA ALA A 275 19.58 -4.50 -10.40
C ALA A 275 19.17 -3.23 -11.18
N GLY A 276 18.00 -3.15 -11.78
CA GLY A 276 17.54 -1.96 -12.51
C GLY A 276 16.92 -0.87 -11.63
N CYS A 277 16.62 -1.18 -10.36
CA CYS A 277 16.05 -0.21 -9.44
C CYS A 277 17.14 0.66 -8.79
N LEU A 278 16.72 1.78 -8.17
CA LEU A 278 17.62 2.70 -7.47
C LEU A 278 18.48 1.94 -6.44
N PRO A 279 19.76 2.28 -6.32
CA PRO A 279 20.61 1.72 -5.27
C PRO A 279 20.15 2.25 -3.90
N VAL A 280 20.42 1.46 -2.84
CA VAL A 280 20.22 1.94 -1.47
C VAL A 280 21.28 3.01 -1.20
N ALA A 281 20.87 4.22 -0.83
CA ALA A 281 21.76 5.33 -0.50
C ALA A 281 22.38 5.14 0.90
N ARG A 282 21.57 4.70 1.87
CA ARG A 282 22.03 4.37 3.23
C ARG A 282 21.11 3.34 3.90
N TYR A 283 21.63 2.69 4.92
CA TYR A 283 20.83 1.88 5.84
C TYR A 283 20.52 2.69 7.09
N VAL A 284 19.25 2.95 7.33
CA VAL A 284 18.74 3.70 8.49
C VAL A 284 18.84 2.83 9.73
N THR A 285 19.27 3.38 10.84
CA THR A 285 19.46 2.64 12.09
C THR A 285 18.14 2.41 12.83
N PRO A 286 18.03 1.38 13.69
CA PRO A 286 16.84 1.18 14.52
C PRO A 286 16.50 2.40 15.40
N GLU A 287 17.53 3.12 15.87
CA GLU A 287 17.35 4.34 16.68
C GLU A 287 16.69 5.46 15.89
N GLU A 288 17.07 5.64 14.61
CA GLU A 288 16.44 6.63 13.72
C GLU A 288 14.98 6.27 13.42
N PHE A 289 14.63 4.98 13.27
CA PHE A 289 13.24 4.54 13.15
C PHE A 289 12.43 4.92 14.39
N GLY A 290 12.99 4.73 15.60
CA GLY A 290 12.36 5.19 16.85
C GLY A 290 12.22 6.71 16.92
N ASP A 291 13.10 7.48 16.29
CA ASP A 291 12.98 8.94 16.19
C ASP A 291 11.79 9.35 15.29
N TYR A 292 11.60 8.68 14.16
CA TYR A 292 10.43 8.93 13.31
C TYR A 292 9.12 8.64 14.02
N GLU A 293 9.04 7.56 14.82
CA GLU A 293 7.86 7.27 15.63
C GLU A 293 7.58 8.39 16.65
N ARG A 294 8.60 8.89 17.36
CA ARG A 294 8.46 10.00 18.31
C ARG A 294 8.02 11.29 17.63
N ARG A 295 8.62 11.65 16.49
CA ARG A 295 8.26 12.84 15.71
C ARG A 295 6.80 12.77 15.23
N GLY A 296 6.38 11.61 14.73
CA GLY A 296 4.99 11.43 14.30
C GLY A 296 3.99 11.48 15.44
N ALA A 297 4.30 10.86 16.58
CA ALA A 297 3.46 10.93 17.77
C ALA A 297 3.28 12.36 18.28
N ALA A 298 4.32 13.21 18.21
CA ALA A 298 4.23 14.62 18.55
C ALA A 298 3.30 15.43 17.61
N LEU A 299 3.03 14.91 16.41
CA LEU A 299 2.10 15.48 15.42
C LEU A 299 0.70 14.84 15.50
N GLY A 300 0.45 13.92 16.43
CA GLY A 300 -0.82 13.20 16.57
C GLY A 300 -0.99 12.03 15.60
N LEU A 301 0.09 11.60 14.91
CA LEU A 301 0.06 10.46 13.99
C LEU A 301 0.38 9.14 14.73
N THR A 302 -0.30 8.07 14.34
CA THR A 302 0.15 6.71 14.67
C THR A 302 1.25 6.29 13.68
N VAL A 303 2.51 6.33 14.09
CA VAL A 303 3.64 5.94 13.23
C VAL A 303 4.15 4.55 13.62
N VAL A 304 4.31 3.69 12.63
CA VAL A 304 4.99 2.38 12.76
C VAL A 304 6.22 2.39 11.87
N ALA A 305 7.39 2.40 12.49
CA ALA A 305 8.66 2.54 11.79
C ALA A 305 9.65 1.45 12.17
N ALA A 306 10.12 0.67 11.18
CA ALA A 306 11.17 -0.33 11.38
C ALA A 306 11.75 -0.78 10.03
N PRO A 307 12.95 -1.40 10.02
CA PRO A 307 13.61 -1.78 8.77
C PRO A 307 12.78 -2.65 7.82
N PHE A 308 11.92 -3.49 8.33
CA PHE A 308 11.08 -4.40 7.54
C PHE A 308 9.61 -4.00 7.46
N VAL A 309 9.22 -2.86 8.03
CA VAL A 309 7.87 -2.32 7.86
C VAL A 309 7.61 -2.07 6.38
N ARG A 310 6.41 -2.38 5.95
CA ARG A 310 5.82 -2.09 4.64
C ARG A 310 4.38 -1.69 4.87
N SER A 311 3.78 -0.98 3.94
CA SER A 311 2.40 -0.50 4.06
C SER A 311 1.41 -1.61 4.47
N SER A 312 1.57 -2.81 3.93
CA SER A 312 0.70 -3.95 4.22
C SER A 312 1.26 -4.94 5.26
N TYR A 313 2.44 -4.68 5.83
CA TYR A 313 3.05 -5.61 6.79
C TYR A 313 2.41 -5.43 8.15
N ARG A 314 1.74 -6.50 8.64
CA ARG A 314 0.96 -6.49 9.90
C ARG A 314 -0.06 -5.35 9.97
N ALA A 315 -0.67 -5.04 8.82
CA ALA A 315 -1.55 -3.89 8.70
C ALA A 315 -2.78 -3.97 9.63
N GLY A 316 -3.28 -5.18 9.93
CA GLY A 316 -4.38 -5.40 10.87
C GLY A 316 -4.08 -4.97 12.32
N GLU A 317 -2.80 -4.99 12.75
CA GLU A 317 -2.41 -4.58 14.10
C GLU A 317 -2.62 -3.08 14.35
N LEU A 318 -2.67 -2.26 13.31
CA LEU A 318 -2.97 -0.83 13.42
C LEU A 318 -4.41 -0.58 13.84
N LEU A 319 -5.35 -1.38 13.31
CA LEU A 319 -6.77 -1.27 13.66
C LEU A 319 -7.07 -1.74 15.10
N GLU A 320 -6.22 -2.61 15.66
CA GLU A 320 -6.36 -3.08 17.04
C GLU A 320 -5.86 -2.05 18.07
N ARG A 321 -4.97 -1.12 17.68
CA ARG A 321 -4.44 -0.06 18.54
C ARG A 321 -5.38 1.13 18.68
N ASP A 322 -6.30 1.28 17.73
CA ASP A 322 -7.25 2.42 17.65
C ASP A 322 -8.61 2.07 18.29
N ARG A 323 -8.75 0.84 18.82
CA ARG A 323 -9.91 0.35 19.58
C ARG A 323 -9.59 0.25 21.07
#